data_7f77ffcc66d3fcfd84a644e08e132368
#
_entry.id   7f77ffcc66d3fcfd84a644e08e132368
#
_cell.length_a   1.000
_cell.length_b   1.000
_cell.length_c   1.000
_cell.angle_alpha   90.00
_cell.angle_beta   90.00
_cell.angle_gamma   90.00
#
_symmetry.space_group_name_H-M   'P 1'
#
loop_
_entity.id
_entity.type
_entity.pdbx_description
1 polymer ?
#
loop_
_entity_poly.entity_id
_entity_poly.type
_entity_poly.pdbx_seq_one_letter_code
_entity_poly.pdbx_strand_id
1 'polypeptide(L)'
;MANTTIFNKHDYVINLRRRLNKPTNFSEVMNVQYSDNRTIVNGVLSTEPSVVTGTRGTAYNYQDFVLTADTLTISTYKNIPMFIDEADRYQQTYFQQMKIADFQGRKINELLESQTLAQYGSWRDFGLGDLNNTSSDDTTQITVSAANIDDLIRAIKRKVYKNNGVEVATEYGFFSIWRPEDWELLEAFTMASGFSEADRALKEGNKPGLYYAGMWHYLSNSHTANHLFAGVKKVGKDLGILRSTFGKTKFLEDPPVNSAGSVSGL
;
A
#
# COMPACT_ATOMS: atom_id res chain seq x y z
N MET A 1 -32.76 -3.62 35.23
CA MET A 1 -32.87 -4.24 33.89
C MET A 1 -31.49 -4.83 33.58
N ALA A 2 -31.40 -6.16 33.57
CA ALA A 2 -30.17 -6.85 33.25
C ALA A 2 -29.87 -6.62 31.75
N ASN A 3 -28.81 -5.88 31.46
CA ASN A 3 -28.29 -5.75 30.11
C ASN A 3 -27.68 -7.10 29.72
N THR A 4 -28.47 -7.95 29.09
CA THR A 4 -27.97 -9.20 28.49
C THR A 4 -27.09 -8.82 27.30
N THR A 5 -25.82 -8.64 27.59
CA THR A 5 -24.79 -8.39 26.57
C THR A 5 -24.49 -9.71 25.85
N ILE A 6 -25.34 -10.04 24.89
CA ILE A 6 -25.11 -11.18 23.99
C ILE A 6 -24.08 -10.74 22.96
N PHE A 7 -23.01 -11.53 22.81
CA PHE A 7 -22.06 -11.35 21.70
C PHE A 7 -22.78 -11.46 20.38
N ASN A 8 -22.91 -10.35 19.68
CA ASN A 8 -23.57 -10.32 18.39
C ASN A 8 -22.56 -10.56 17.26
N LYS A 9 -22.51 -11.81 16.78
CA LYS A 9 -21.63 -12.22 15.67
C LYS A 9 -21.85 -11.35 14.42
N HIS A 10 -23.07 -10.94 14.16
CA HIS A 10 -23.42 -10.13 12.98
C HIS A 10 -22.84 -8.72 13.07
N ASP A 11 -23.04 -8.04 14.17
CA ASP A 11 -22.50 -6.69 14.38
C ASP A 11 -20.98 -6.66 14.39
N TYR A 12 -20.35 -7.70 14.96
CA TYR A 12 -18.91 -7.88 14.92
C TYR A 12 -18.39 -7.96 13.48
N VAL A 13 -18.99 -8.79 12.63
CA VAL A 13 -18.60 -8.92 11.22
C VAL A 13 -18.80 -7.62 10.45
N ILE A 14 -19.90 -6.91 10.68
CA ILE A 14 -20.17 -5.61 10.05
C ILE A 14 -19.09 -4.59 10.44
N ASN A 15 -18.74 -4.51 11.71
CA ASN A 15 -17.72 -3.56 12.18
C ASN A 15 -16.33 -3.89 11.65
N LEU A 16 -15.95 -5.16 11.62
CA LEU A 16 -14.70 -5.61 11.01
C LEU A 16 -14.65 -5.22 9.53
N ARG A 17 -15.69 -5.51 8.76
CA ARG A 17 -15.77 -5.12 7.34
C ARG A 17 -15.73 -3.62 7.15
N ARG A 18 -16.45 -2.86 7.99
CA ARG A 18 -16.41 -1.40 7.95
C ARG A 18 -15.01 -0.86 8.18
N ARG A 19 -14.25 -1.48 9.08
CA ARG A 19 -12.85 -1.10 9.34
C ARG A 19 -11.93 -1.45 8.18
N LEU A 20 -12.07 -2.63 7.60
CA LEU A 20 -11.29 -3.08 6.44
C LEU A 20 -11.55 -2.22 5.19
N ASN A 21 -12.77 -1.72 5.03
CA ASN A 21 -13.14 -0.86 3.91
C ASN A 21 -12.72 0.62 4.09
N LYS A 22 -12.15 1.00 5.24
CA LYS A 22 -11.58 2.34 5.38
C LYS A 22 -10.37 2.48 4.46
N PRO A 23 -10.26 3.59 3.73
CA PRO A 23 -9.11 3.83 2.88
C PRO A 23 -7.83 3.82 3.75
N THR A 24 -6.84 3.10 3.28
CA THR A 24 -5.49 3.09 3.82
C THR A 24 -4.59 3.88 2.87
N ASN A 25 -3.41 4.31 3.33
CA ASN A 25 -2.43 4.97 2.47
C ASN A 25 -2.11 4.13 1.23
N PHE A 26 -2.09 2.79 1.40
CA PHE A 26 -1.82 1.84 0.33
C PHE A 26 -2.94 1.72 -0.69
N SER A 27 -4.20 1.82 -0.28
CA SER A 27 -5.33 1.77 -1.21
C SER A 27 -5.36 2.97 -2.17
N GLU A 28 -4.76 4.09 -1.78
CA GLU A 28 -4.62 5.27 -2.64
C GLU A 28 -3.42 5.15 -3.60
N VAL A 29 -2.37 4.47 -3.16
CA VAL A 29 -1.10 4.36 -3.89
C VAL A 29 -1.10 3.18 -4.85
N MET A 30 -1.73 2.06 -4.47
CA MET A 30 -1.72 0.81 -5.21
C MET A 30 -2.99 0.58 -6.01
N ASN A 31 -2.88 -0.18 -7.08
CA ASN A 31 -4.03 -0.73 -7.79
C ASN A 31 -4.50 -2.00 -7.08
N VAL A 32 -5.59 -1.90 -6.33
CA VAL A 32 -6.13 -3.03 -5.55
C VAL A 32 -7.08 -3.84 -6.42
N GLN A 33 -6.72 -5.08 -6.71
CA GLN A 33 -7.51 -6.00 -7.51
C GLN A 33 -8.15 -7.09 -6.63
N TYR A 34 -9.47 -7.18 -6.65
CA TYR A 34 -10.21 -8.23 -5.97
C TYR A 34 -10.53 -9.36 -6.93
N SER A 35 -10.08 -10.58 -6.61
CA SER A 35 -10.30 -11.77 -7.42
C SER A 35 -10.99 -12.88 -6.63
N ASP A 36 -11.75 -13.71 -7.30
CA ASP A 36 -12.29 -14.95 -6.75
C ASP A 36 -11.31 -16.12 -6.92
N ASN A 37 -10.33 -15.97 -7.80
CA ASN A 37 -9.27 -16.93 -8.07
C ASN A 37 -7.95 -16.48 -7.43
N ARG A 38 -7.08 -17.43 -7.13
CA ARG A 38 -5.73 -17.17 -6.58
C ARG A 38 -4.77 -16.53 -7.59
N THR A 39 -5.08 -16.63 -8.87
CA THR A 39 -4.26 -16.06 -9.94
C THR A 39 -5.05 -14.98 -10.67
N ILE A 40 -4.47 -13.81 -10.77
CA ILE A 40 -4.98 -12.69 -11.56
C ILE A 40 -4.07 -12.58 -12.79
N VAL A 41 -4.67 -12.60 -13.96
CA VAL A 41 -3.94 -12.46 -15.23
C VAL A 41 -4.20 -11.08 -15.79
N ASN A 42 -3.15 -10.27 -15.88
CA ASN A 42 -3.19 -8.95 -16.49
C ASN A 42 -2.57 -9.05 -17.89
N GLY A 43 -3.31 -8.65 -18.91
CA GLY A 43 -2.76 -8.54 -20.25
C GLY A 43 -1.90 -7.28 -20.37
N VAL A 44 -0.63 -7.44 -20.66
CA VAL A 44 0.30 -6.34 -20.93
C VAL A 44 0.66 -6.31 -22.41
N LEU A 45 0.55 -5.14 -23.03
CA LEU A 45 1.01 -4.96 -24.39
C LEU A 45 2.55 -4.96 -24.39
N SER A 46 3.14 -5.98 -24.98
CA SER A 46 4.61 -6.15 -24.98
C SER A 46 5.30 -5.34 -26.08
N THR A 47 4.56 -4.88 -27.06
CA THR A 47 5.11 -4.13 -28.20
C THR A 47 4.40 -2.78 -28.29
N GLU A 48 5.16 -1.71 -28.14
CA GLU A 48 4.63 -0.36 -28.40
C GLU A 48 4.42 -0.18 -29.92
N PRO A 49 3.26 0.35 -30.35
CA PRO A 49 3.05 0.66 -31.74
C PRO A 49 4.03 1.76 -32.19
N SER A 50 4.77 1.52 -33.27
CA SER A 50 5.67 2.51 -33.81
C SER A 50 4.97 3.29 -34.96
N VAL A 51 5.26 4.58 -35.03
CA VAL A 51 4.80 5.41 -36.14
C VAL A 51 5.65 5.12 -37.36
N VAL A 52 5.03 4.61 -38.42
CA VAL A 52 5.71 4.36 -39.70
C VAL A 52 5.37 5.49 -40.66
N THR A 53 6.41 6.07 -41.27
CA THR A 53 6.24 7.09 -42.30
C THR A 53 5.73 6.43 -43.59
N GLY A 54 4.50 6.74 -43.97
CA GLY A 54 3.92 6.24 -45.21
C GLY A 54 4.36 7.09 -46.41
N THR A 55 4.79 6.43 -47.49
CA THR A 55 5.05 7.10 -48.78
C THR A 55 3.88 6.81 -49.69
N ARG A 56 3.41 7.83 -50.42
CA ARG A 56 2.31 7.69 -51.37
C ARG A 56 2.62 6.64 -52.44
N GLY A 57 1.76 5.63 -52.53
CA GLY A 57 1.92 4.53 -53.51
C GLY A 57 2.66 3.29 -53.01
N THR A 58 3.10 3.29 -51.73
CA THR A 58 3.73 2.13 -51.10
C THR A 58 2.75 1.43 -50.17
N ALA A 59 2.77 0.08 -50.13
CA ALA A 59 1.94 -0.69 -49.21
C ALA A 59 2.39 -0.46 -47.75
N TYR A 60 1.42 -0.36 -46.85
CA TYR A 60 1.70 -0.26 -45.40
C TYR A 60 1.98 -1.64 -44.84
N ASN A 61 3.01 -1.76 -44.00
CA ASN A 61 3.24 -2.94 -43.20
C ASN A 61 2.42 -2.82 -41.91
N TYR A 62 1.61 -3.83 -41.66
CA TYR A 62 0.89 -3.94 -40.40
C TYR A 62 1.84 -4.42 -39.27
N GLN A 63 1.67 -3.86 -38.12
CA GLN A 63 2.37 -4.34 -36.92
C GLN A 63 1.44 -5.26 -36.13
N ASP A 64 1.94 -6.41 -35.76
CA ASP A 64 1.22 -7.33 -34.89
C ASP A 64 1.30 -6.88 -33.44
N PHE A 65 0.15 -6.85 -32.77
CA PHE A 65 0.07 -6.62 -31.35
C PHE A 65 0.33 -7.93 -30.59
N VAL A 66 1.39 -7.95 -29.80
CA VAL A 66 1.68 -9.09 -28.94
C VAL A 66 1.23 -8.76 -27.52
N LEU A 67 0.21 -9.46 -27.03
CA LEU A 67 -0.23 -9.41 -25.66
C LEU A 67 0.52 -10.48 -24.87
N THR A 68 1.28 -10.05 -23.86
CA THR A 68 1.88 -10.92 -22.86
C THR A 68 1.02 -10.94 -21.60
N ALA A 69 0.86 -12.11 -21.02
CA ALA A 69 0.15 -12.26 -19.74
C ALA A 69 1.12 -12.02 -18.60
N ASP A 70 0.86 -11.00 -17.79
CA ASP A 70 1.49 -10.83 -16.49
C ASP A 70 0.60 -11.45 -15.43
N THR A 71 1.15 -12.35 -14.61
CA THR A 71 0.38 -13.13 -13.65
C THR A 71 0.73 -12.74 -12.22
N LEU A 72 -0.26 -12.25 -11.49
CA LEU A 72 -0.17 -12.01 -10.06
C LEU A 72 -0.76 -13.18 -9.29
N THR A 73 0.07 -13.91 -8.54
CA THR A 73 -0.37 -15.05 -7.73
C THR A 73 -0.54 -14.66 -6.27
N ILE A 74 -1.74 -14.88 -5.73
CA ILE A 74 -2.05 -14.65 -4.31
C ILE A 74 -1.61 -15.89 -3.52
N SER A 75 -0.41 -15.86 -2.95
CA SER A 75 0.21 -16.97 -2.26
C SER A 75 0.11 -16.89 -0.73
N THR A 76 -0.08 -15.69 -0.20
CA THR A 76 -0.03 -15.46 1.24
C THR A 76 -1.41 -15.60 1.88
N TYR A 77 -1.50 -16.44 2.90
CA TYR A 77 -2.70 -16.61 3.73
C TYR A 77 -2.34 -16.36 5.19
N LYS A 78 -3.00 -15.41 5.82
CA LYS A 78 -2.77 -15.02 7.22
C LYS A 78 -4.09 -15.02 7.99
N ASN A 79 -4.04 -15.54 9.21
CA ASN A 79 -5.15 -15.55 10.15
C ASN A 79 -4.79 -14.73 11.39
N ILE A 80 -5.78 -14.13 12.00
CA ILE A 80 -5.66 -13.54 13.33
C ILE A 80 -6.56 -14.39 14.25
N PRO A 81 -6.01 -15.44 14.88
CA PRO A 81 -6.77 -16.23 15.84
C PRO A 81 -7.02 -15.41 17.10
N MET A 82 -8.22 -15.52 17.63
CA MET A 82 -8.59 -14.94 18.92
C MET A 82 -9.49 -15.91 19.65
N PHE A 83 -9.16 -16.16 20.89
CA PHE A 83 -9.98 -16.94 21.80
C PHE A 83 -10.64 -15.97 22.80
N ILE A 84 -11.93 -16.13 22.98
CA ILE A 84 -12.72 -15.41 23.99
C ILE A 84 -13.38 -16.49 24.83
N ASP A 85 -13.01 -16.55 26.11
CA ASP A 85 -13.60 -17.49 27.05
C ASP A 85 -15.11 -17.27 27.17
N GLU A 86 -15.85 -18.33 27.45
CA GLU A 86 -17.29 -18.28 27.57
C GLU A 86 -17.71 -17.35 28.71
N ALA A 87 -17.00 -17.37 29.83
CA ALA A 87 -17.23 -16.47 30.96
C ALA A 87 -17.03 -15.01 30.56
N ASP A 88 -15.96 -14.70 29.83
CA ASP A 88 -15.66 -13.35 29.33
C ASP A 88 -16.68 -12.91 28.28
N ARG A 89 -17.19 -13.84 27.47
CA ARG A 89 -18.20 -13.56 26.44
C ARG A 89 -19.49 -13.02 27.00
N TYR A 90 -19.91 -13.50 28.20
CA TYR A 90 -21.10 -13.00 28.89
C TYR A 90 -20.84 -11.68 29.63
N GLN A 91 -19.60 -11.39 29.99
CA GLN A 91 -19.22 -10.17 30.71
C GLN A 91 -18.84 -9.01 29.78
N GLN A 92 -18.51 -9.30 28.51
CA GLN A 92 -18.10 -8.28 27.57
C GLN A 92 -19.26 -7.38 27.16
N THR A 93 -19.02 -6.07 27.24
CA THR A 93 -19.97 -5.08 26.71
C THR A 93 -19.90 -5.01 25.19
N TYR A 94 -20.99 -4.59 24.56
CA TYR A 94 -21.05 -4.32 23.11
C TYR A 94 -19.87 -3.47 22.61
N PHE A 95 -19.46 -2.46 23.38
CA PHE A 95 -18.32 -1.61 23.04
C PHE A 95 -16.98 -2.35 23.01
N GLN A 96 -16.77 -3.31 23.90
CA GLN A 96 -15.55 -4.11 23.90
C GLN A 96 -15.46 -4.99 22.66
N GLN A 97 -16.56 -5.60 22.25
CA GLN A 97 -16.65 -6.40 21.04
C GLN A 97 -16.34 -5.58 19.78
N MET A 98 -16.87 -4.35 19.71
CA MET A 98 -16.57 -3.44 18.61
C MET A 98 -15.09 -3.02 18.57
N LYS A 99 -14.48 -2.77 19.74
CA LYS A 99 -13.05 -2.47 19.83
C LYS A 99 -12.18 -3.63 19.34
N ILE A 100 -12.56 -4.86 19.67
CA ILE A 100 -11.86 -6.07 19.21
C ILE A 100 -11.92 -6.16 17.67
N ALA A 101 -13.10 -5.98 17.08
CA ALA A 101 -13.25 -6.00 15.63
C ALA A 101 -12.44 -4.88 14.93
N ASP A 102 -12.44 -3.68 15.51
CA ASP A 102 -11.64 -2.56 15.00
C ASP A 102 -10.13 -2.83 15.10
N PHE A 103 -9.69 -3.42 16.21
CA PHE A 103 -8.31 -3.82 16.40
C PHE A 103 -7.85 -4.88 15.39
N GLN A 104 -8.65 -5.92 15.15
CA GLN A 104 -8.34 -6.94 14.16
C GLN A 104 -8.30 -6.37 12.74
N GLY A 105 -9.23 -5.49 12.39
CA GLY A 105 -9.24 -4.80 11.10
C GLY A 105 -8.00 -3.93 10.90
N ARG A 106 -7.55 -3.25 11.96
CA ARG A 106 -6.31 -2.48 11.95
C ARG A 106 -5.10 -3.38 11.70
N LYS A 107 -5.03 -4.51 12.42
CA LYS A 107 -3.92 -5.47 12.27
C LYS A 107 -3.85 -6.09 10.88
N ILE A 108 -4.99 -6.35 10.23
CA ILE A 108 -5.02 -6.82 8.83
C ILE A 108 -4.46 -5.73 7.90
N ASN A 109 -4.85 -4.48 8.07
CA ASN A 109 -4.35 -3.38 7.26
C ASN A 109 -2.84 -3.15 7.48
N GLU A 110 -2.37 -3.17 8.72
CA GLU A 110 -0.93 -3.10 9.05
C GLU A 110 -0.14 -4.25 8.40
N LEU A 111 -0.71 -5.45 8.40
CA LEU A 111 -0.09 -6.61 7.76
C LEU A 111 0.01 -6.45 6.24
N LEU A 112 -1.05 -5.97 5.58
CA LEU A 112 -1.03 -5.70 4.14
C LEU A 112 0.04 -4.65 3.81
N GLU A 113 0.11 -3.61 4.60
CA GLU A 113 1.11 -2.55 4.46
C GLU A 113 2.54 -3.09 4.62
N SER A 114 2.79 -3.82 5.69
CA SER A 114 4.10 -4.45 5.96
C SER A 114 4.52 -5.41 4.85
N GLN A 115 3.61 -6.26 4.36
CA GLN A 115 3.91 -7.19 3.27
C GLN A 115 4.22 -6.49 1.95
N THR A 116 3.52 -5.40 1.68
CA THR A 116 3.78 -4.60 0.48
C THR A 116 5.15 -3.94 0.54
N LEU A 117 5.49 -3.32 1.67
CA LEU A 117 6.78 -2.68 1.86
C LEU A 117 7.94 -3.71 1.91
N ALA A 118 7.66 -4.95 2.31
CA ALA A 118 8.65 -6.03 2.29
C ALA A 118 9.06 -6.45 0.87
N GLN A 119 8.28 -6.10 -0.16
CA GLN A 119 8.60 -6.41 -1.57
C GLN A 119 9.59 -5.41 -2.20
N TYR A 120 10.31 -4.63 -1.40
CA TYR A 120 11.24 -3.60 -1.88
C TYR A 120 12.29 -4.13 -2.87
N GLY A 121 12.73 -5.37 -2.74
CA GLY A 121 13.72 -5.99 -3.64
C GLY A 121 13.22 -6.25 -5.06
N SER A 122 11.89 -6.16 -5.30
CA SER A 122 11.30 -6.27 -6.64
C SER A 122 11.07 -4.90 -7.32
N TRP A 123 11.34 -3.81 -6.60
CA TRP A 123 11.16 -2.46 -7.10
C TRP A 123 12.47 -1.94 -7.72
N ARG A 124 12.35 -0.99 -8.63
CA ARG A 124 13.53 -0.42 -9.26
C ARG A 124 14.30 0.44 -8.26
N ASP A 125 15.59 0.17 -8.12
CA ASP A 125 16.46 0.92 -7.24
C ASP A 125 16.63 2.37 -7.69
N PHE A 126 16.81 3.23 -6.69
CA PHE A 126 17.12 4.63 -6.85
C PHE A 126 18.40 4.92 -6.04
N GLY A 127 19.46 5.30 -6.73
CA GLY A 127 20.77 5.49 -6.13
C GLY A 127 21.32 6.90 -6.28
N LEU A 128 22.55 7.07 -5.83
CA LEU A 128 23.26 8.35 -5.85
C LEU A 128 23.44 8.90 -7.27
N GLY A 129 23.57 8.02 -8.27
CA GLY A 129 23.64 8.41 -9.66
C GLY A 129 22.35 9.06 -10.16
N ASP A 130 21.18 8.56 -9.71
CA ASP A 130 19.88 9.16 -10.02
C ASP A 130 19.72 10.53 -9.33
N LEU A 131 20.16 10.64 -8.07
CA LEU A 131 20.14 11.89 -7.33
C LEU A 131 20.97 12.98 -8.02
N ASN A 132 22.20 12.66 -8.36
CA ASN A 132 23.14 13.58 -8.99
C ASN A 132 22.96 13.74 -10.50
N ASN A 133 22.04 12.97 -11.11
CA ASN A 133 21.83 12.94 -12.57
C ASN A 133 23.09 12.59 -13.38
N THR A 134 23.95 11.71 -12.86
CA THR A 134 25.22 11.32 -13.48
C THR A 134 25.11 9.98 -14.21
N SER A 135 24.78 8.90 -13.51
CA SER A 135 24.62 7.55 -14.06
C SER A 135 23.43 6.84 -13.44
N SER A 136 22.68 6.13 -14.26
CA SER A 136 21.56 5.28 -13.80
C SER A 136 22.03 3.98 -13.14
N ASP A 137 23.30 3.64 -13.28
CA ASP A 137 23.87 2.37 -12.79
C ASP A 137 24.51 2.51 -11.40
N ASP A 138 24.67 3.74 -10.89
CA ASP A 138 25.15 3.99 -9.54
C ASP A 138 24.00 3.84 -8.54
N THR A 139 23.88 2.65 -7.96
CA THR A 139 22.88 2.27 -6.95
C THR A 139 23.36 2.50 -5.52
N THR A 140 24.43 3.29 -5.33
CA THR A 140 24.93 3.64 -3.99
C THR A 140 23.81 4.24 -3.14
N GLN A 141 23.67 3.72 -1.93
CA GLN A 141 22.63 4.11 -0.99
C GLN A 141 22.74 5.61 -0.63
N ILE A 142 21.60 6.29 -0.63
CA ILE A 142 21.48 7.70 -0.29
C ILE A 142 21.07 7.81 1.18
N THR A 143 21.83 8.55 1.97
CA THR A 143 21.42 8.95 3.31
C THR A 143 20.55 10.20 3.21
N VAL A 144 19.30 10.11 3.65
CA VAL A 144 18.38 11.25 3.69
C VAL A 144 18.84 12.27 4.75
N SER A 145 18.87 13.52 4.39
CA SER A 145 19.24 14.64 5.27
C SER A 145 18.45 15.89 4.93
N ALA A 146 18.38 16.83 5.84
CA ALA A 146 17.71 18.12 5.61
C ALA A 146 18.29 18.88 4.39
N ALA A 147 19.56 18.64 4.06
CA ALA A 147 20.23 19.32 2.95
C ALA A 147 19.87 18.74 1.57
N ASN A 148 19.50 17.45 1.48
CA ASN A 148 19.28 16.78 0.19
C ASN A 148 17.82 16.37 -0.08
N ILE A 149 16.90 16.63 0.85
CA ILE A 149 15.52 16.14 0.77
C ILE A 149 14.76 16.73 -0.44
N ASP A 150 14.96 18.00 -0.75
CA ASP A 150 14.36 18.66 -1.90
C ASP A 150 14.94 18.13 -3.23
N ASP A 151 16.26 17.97 -3.29
CA ASP A 151 16.91 17.38 -4.46
C ASP A 151 16.48 15.93 -4.68
N LEU A 152 16.26 15.17 -3.62
CA LEU A 152 15.74 13.80 -3.67
C LEU A 152 14.32 13.76 -4.27
N ILE A 153 13.42 14.61 -3.82
CA ILE A 153 12.06 14.71 -4.35
C ILE A 153 12.08 15.08 -5.84
N ARG A 154 12.88 16.05 -6.22
CA ARG A 154 13.04 16.46 -7.63
C ARG A 154 13.64 15.34 -8.48
N ALA A 155 14.63 14.62 -7.95
CA ALA A 155 15.31 13.55 -8.66
C ALA A 155 14.38 12.35 -8.90
N ILE A 156 13.51 11.99 -7.94
CA ILE A 156 12.48 10.96 -8.10
C ILE A 156 11.56 11.32 -9.28
N LYS A 157 11.06 12.55 -9.33
CA LYS A 157 10.20 13.01 -10.43
C LYS A 157 10.93 12.98 -11.76
N ARG A 158 12.20 13.46 -11.78
CA ARG A 158 13.05 13.44 -12.96
C ARG A 158 13.25 12.02 -13.49
N LYS A 159 13.48 11.03 -12.62
CA LYS A 159 13.63 9.62 -13.03
C LYS A 159 12.37 9.09 -13.71
N VAL A 160 11.19 9.39 -13.19
CA VAL A 160 9.93 9.01 -13.81
C VAL A 160 9.76 9.68 -15.17
N TYR A 161 10.01 10.97 -15.27
CA TYR A 161 9.89 11.70 -16.53
C TYR A 161 10.86 11.20 -17.60
N LYS A 162 12.09 10.88 -17.25
CA LYS A 162 13.07 10.28 -18.17
C LYS A 162 12.63 8.91 -18.71
N ASN A 163 11.80 8.19 -17.96
CA ASN A 163 11.27 6.89 -18.36
C ASN A 163 9.89 6.99 -19.06
N ASN A 164 9.63 8.07 -19.76
CA ASN A 164 8.37 8.34 -20.48
C ASN A 164 7.11 8.35 -19.61
N GLY A 165 7.26 8.58 -18.30
CA GLY A 165 6.17 8.57 -17.35
C GLY A 165 5.42 9.90 -17.18
N VAL A 166 5.56 10.86 -18.12
CA VAL A 166 4.95 12.20 -17.98
C VAL A 166 3.44 12.15 -17.98
N GLU A 167 2.84 11.46 -18.95
CA GLU A 167 1.39 11.36 -19.08
C GLU A 167 0.76 10.65 -17.88
N VAL A 168 1.34 9.52 -17.50
CA VAL A 168 0.89 8.70 -16.40
C VAL A 168 1.03 9.42 -15.06
N ALA A 169 2.14 10.16 -14.86
CA ALA A 169 2.35 10.97 -13.67
C ALA A 169 1.38 12.16 -13.59
N THR A 170 0.95 12.70 -14.72
CA THR A 170 -0.04 13.77 -14.77
C THR A 170 -1.43 13.25 -14.41
N GLU A 171 -1.78 12.03 -14.86
CA GLU A 171 -3.07 11.41 -14.58
C GLU A 171 -3.23 10.96 -13.13
N TYR A 172 -2.24 10.24 -12.58
CA TYR A 172 -2.35 9.59 -11.27
C TYR A 172 -1.64 10.35 -10.14
N GLY A 173 -0.68 11.20 -10.46
CA GLY A 173 0.12 11.95 -9.49
C GLY A 173 1.23 11.12 -8.84
N PHE A 174 2.15 11.83 -8.19
CA PHE A 174 3.27 11.23 -7.47
C PHE A 174 2.95 10.92 -6.03
N PHE A 175 3.66 9.94 -5.48
CA PHE A 175 3.63 9.61 -4.06
C PHE A 175 5.01 9.25 -3.54
N SER A 176 5.17 9.36 -2.23
CA SER A 176 6.29 8.77 -1.47
C SER A 176 5.81 8.30 -0.11
N ILE A 177 6.44 7.26 0.42
CA ILE A 177 6.14 6.70 1.74
C ILE A 177 7.43 6.74 2.55
N TRP A 178 7.39 7.44 3.65
CA TRP A 178 8.53 7.76 4.50
C TRP A 178 8.49 6.97 5.80
N ARG A 179 9.68 6.69 6.35
CA ARG A 179 9.83 6.22 7.74
C ARG A 179 9.66 7.40 8.69
N PRO A 180 9.34 7.13 9.97
CA PRO A 180 9.21 8.19 10.98
C PRO A 180 10.43 9.11 11.10
N GLU A 181 11.64 8.54 11.06
CA GLU A 181 12.89 9.29 11.19
C GLU A 181 13.12 10.24 10.00
N ASP A 182 12.84 9.77 8.78
CA ASP A 182 12.99 10.59 7.57
C ASP A 182 11.84 11.60 7.43
N TRP A 183 10.67 11.27 8.01
CA TRP A 183 9.52 12.16 8.06
C TRP A 183 9.79 13.41 8.90
N GLU A 184 10.47 13.28 10.04
CA GLU A 184 10.87 14.44 10.85
C GLU A 184 11.75 15.42 10.03
N LEU A 185 12.65 14.90 9.20
CA LEU A 185 13.49 15.73 8.33
C LEU A 185 12.66 16.44 7.26
N LEU A 186 11.65 15.77 6.70
CA LEU A 186 10.73 16.35 5.71
C LEU A 186 9.88 17.47 6.35
N GLU A 187 9.35 17.24 7.54
CA GLU A 187 8.57 18.27 8.28
C GLU A 187 9.44 19.47 8.62
N ALA A 188 10.63 19.24 9.15
CA ALA A 188 11.56 20.32 9.48
C ALA A 188 11.94 21.16 8.24
N PHE A 189 12.17 20.50 7.10
CA PHE A 189 12.46 21.17 5.84
C PHE A 189 11.26 22.00 5.35
N THR A 190 10.05 21.45 5.38
CA THR A 190 8.85 22.17 4.91
C THR A 190 8.52 23.36 5.80
N MET A 191 8.72 23.24 7.11
CA MET A 191 8.55 24.35 8.07
C MET A 191 9.58 25.47 7.84
N ALA A 192 10.85 25.09 7.67
CA ALA A 192 11.94 26.07 7.43
C ALA A 192 11.76 26.83 6.11
N SER A 193 11.15 26.20 5.12
CA SER A 193 10.92 26.79 3.79
C SER A 193 9.67 27.70 3.73
N GLY A 194 8.93 27.86 4.82
CA GLY A 194 7.78 28.77 4.94
C GLY A 194 6.61 28.44 4.01
N PHE A 195 6.44 27.18 3.64
CA PHE A 195 5.34 26.75 2.77
C PHE A 195 4.00 26.80 3.51
N SER A 196 3.03 27.54 2.97
CA SER A 196 1.68 27.67 3.51
C SER A 196 0.91 26.32 3.58
N GLU A 197 1.33 25.32 2.82
CA GLU A 197 0.75 23.97 2.85
C GLU A 197 1.19 23.15 4.07
N ALA A 198 2.41 23.40 4.59
CA ALA A 198 2.84 22.81 5.87
C ALA A 198 1.97 23.33 7.03
N ASP A 199 1.64 24.61 6.99
CA ASP A 199 0.73 25.25 7.96
C ASP A 199 -0.69 24.65 7.90
N ARG A 200 -1.14 24.30 6.69
CA ARG A 200 -2.45 23.65 6.49
C ARG A 200 -2.45 22.21 6.98
N ALA A 201 -1.37 21.44 6.75
CA ALA A 201 -1.22 20.07 7.24
C ALA A 201 -1.18 20.03 8.77
N LEU A 202 -0.51 20.98 9.42
CA LEU A 202 -0.49 21.13 10.87
C LEU A 202 -1.85 21.56 11.45
N LYS A 203 -2.58 22.42 10.76
CA LYS A 203 -3.92 22.88 11.20
C LYS A 203 -5.02 21.83 10.97
N GLU A 204 -4.96 21.07 9.90
CA GLU A 204 -5.91 20.00 9.61
C GLU A 204 -5.62 18.69 10.39
N GLY A 205 -4.51 18.63 11.11
CA GLY A 205 -4.16 17.80 12.28
C GLY A 205 -4.34 16.30 12.19
N ASN A 206 -4.80 15.70 11.08
CA ASN A 206 -5.10 14.27 11.06
C ASN A 206 -5.14 13.60 9.68
N LYS A 207 -4.58 14.20 8.66
CA LYS A 207 -4.41 13.49 7.37
C LYS A 207 -3.04 12.84 7.35
N PRO A 208 -2.95 11.53 7.11
CA PRO A 208 -1.68 10.80 7.10
C PRO A 208 -0.82 11.10 5.86
N GLY A 209 -0.88 12.32 5.33
CA GLY A 209 -0.15 12.71 4.13
C GLY A 209 0.06 14.23 4.05
N LEU A 210 1.27 14.60 3.63
CA LEU A 210 1.68 15.94 3.30
C LEU A 210 1.75 16.08 1.78
N TYR A 211 1.17 17.14 1.20
CA TYR A 211 1.35 17.47 -0.21
C TYR A 211 2.42 18.53 -0.35
N TYR A 212 3.56 18.16 -0.96
CA TYR A 212 4.69 19.06 -1.19
C TYR A 212 5.31 18.80 -2.55
N ALA A 213 5.74 19.84 -3.23
CA ALA A 213 6.42 19.78 -4.53
C ALA A 213 5.68 18.94 -5.61
N GLY A 214 4.33 18.91 -5.58
CA GLY A 214 3.53 18.12 -6.53
C GLY A 214 3.54 16.62 -6.25
N MET A 215 3.87 16.19 -5.04
CA MET A 215 3.91 14.81 -4.59
C MET A 215 3.17 14.65 -3.26
N TRP A 216 2.44 13.56 -3.12
CA TRP A 216 1.86 13.15 -1.85
C TRP A 216 2.88 12.37 -1.04
N HIS A 217 3.14 12.82 0.16
CA HIS A 217 4.04 12.17 1.11
C HIS A 217 3.22 11.49 2.20
N TYR A 218 3.46 10.22 2.44
CA TYR A 218 2.77 9.41 3.45
C TYR A 218 3.77 8.93 4.50
N LEU A 219 3.32 8.82 5.74
CA LEU A 219 4.08 8.26 6.85
C LEU A 219 3.69 6.79 7.04
N SER A 220 4.66 5.91 7.18
CA SER A 220 4.45 4.52 7.58
C SER A 220 5.52 4.04 8.56
N ASN A 221 5.07 3.34 9.60
CA ASN A 221 5.95 2.65 10.56
C ASN A 221 6.16 1.16 10.23
N SER A 222 5.58 0.71 9.11
CA SER A 222 5.63 -0.71 8.70
C SER A 222 6.83 -1.04 7.78
N HIS A 223 7.78 -0.12 7.65
CA HIS A 223 9.01 -0.38 6.89
C HIS A 223 9.85 -1.47 7.54
N THR A 224 10.23 -2.48 6.75
CA THR A 224 11.09 -3.59 7.20
C THR A 224 12.58 -3.28 7.05
N ALA A 225 12.94 -2.25 6.28
CA ALA A 225 14.30 -1.81 6.03
C ALA A 225 14.34 -0.29 5.82
N ASN A 226 15.56 0.26 5.79
CA ASN A 226 15.81 1.70 5.61
C ASN A 226 15.56 2.13 4.16
N HIS A 227 14.35 2.01 3.66
CA HIS A 227 13.97 2.34 2.29
C HIS A 227 12.89 3.41 2.26
N LEU A 228 13.02 4.31 1.30
CA LEU A 228 11.99 5.23 0.88
C LEU A 228 11.28 4.64 -0.34
N PHE A 229 9.96 4.56 -0.29
CA PHE A 229 9.14 4.19 -1.44
C PHE A 229 8.62 5.43 -2.13
N ALA A 230 8.82 5.52 -3.44
CA ALA A 230 8.30 6.64 -4.22
C ALA A 230 7.98 6.24 -5.65
N GLY A 231 7.09 6.97 -6.29
CA GLY A 231 6.73 6.73 -7.69
C GLY A 231 5.42 7.39 -8.10
N VAL A 232 4.78 6.84 -9.12
CA VAL A 232 3.46 7.25 -9.58
C VAL A 232 2.40 6.37 -8.92
N LYS A 233 1.29 6.95 -8.49
CA LYS A 233 0.17 6.21 -7.88
C LYS A 233 -0.43 5.22 -8.89
N LYS A 234 -0.90 4.08 -8.39
CA LYS A 234 -1.68 3.05 -9.12
C LYS A 234 -1.03 2.43 -10.35
N VAL A 235 0.21 2.73 -10.65
CA VAL A 235 0.91 2.23 -11.83
C VAL A 235 2.02 1.28 -11.45
N GLY A 236 2.02 0.08 -12.06
CA GLY A 236 3.02 -0.95 -11.82
C GLY A 236 3.06 -1.50 -10.38
N LYS A 237 1.94 -1.35 -9.65
CA LYS A 237 1.81 -1.78 -8.25
C LYS A 237 0.45 -2.40 -8.04
N ASP A 238 0.37 -3.69 -8.28
CA ASP A 238 -0.86 -4.45 -8.14
C ASP A 238 -0.88 -5.21 -6.82
N LEU A 239 -1.95 -5.01 -6.04
CA LEU A 239 -2.24 -5.75 -4.84
C LEU A 239 -3.44 -6.66 -5.09
N GLY A 240 -3.19 -7.96 -5.18
CA GLY A 240 -4.24 -8.97 -5.34
C GLY A 240 -4.86 -9.37 -4.01
N ILE A 241 -6.17 -9.27 -3.90
CA ILE A 241 -6.94 -9.69 -2.73
C ILE A 241 -7.97 -10.74 -3.11
N LEU A 242 -7.94 -11.88 -2.43
CA LEU A 242 -8.90 -12.96 -2.64
C LEU A 242 -10.22 -12.64 -1.91
N ARG A 243 -11.30 -12.37 -2.66
CA ARG A 243 -12.63 -12.05 -2.11
C ARG A 243 -13.19 -13.14 -1.21
N SER A 244 -12.91 -14.39 -1.56
CA SER A 244 -13.46 -15.54 -0.84
C SER A 244 -12.94 -15.68 0.59
N THR A 245 -11.79 -15.09 0.93
CA THR A 245 -11.14 -15.22 2.25
C THR A 245 -10.92 -13.90 2.98
N PHE A 246 -10.82 -12.79 2.26
CA PHE A 246 -10.53 -11.49 2.86
C PHE A 246 -11.64 -11.02 3.80
N GLY A 247 -11.28 -10.73 5.05
CA GLY A 247 -12.22 -10.28 6.07
C GLY A 247 -13.27 -11.32 6.48
N LYS A 248 -13.10 -12.60 6.12
CA LYS A 248 -13.96 -13.66 6.62
C LYS A 248 -13.61 -14.01 8.05
N THR A 249 -14.64 -14.12 8.88
CA THR A 249 -14.57 -14.59 10.25
C THR A 249 -15.15 -15.98 10.35
N LYS A 250 -14.45 -16.88 11.04
CA LYS A 250 -14.94 -18.20 11.41
C LYS A 250 -15.09 -18.24 12.92
N PHE A 251 -16.30 -18.44 13.38
CA PHE A 251 -16.59 -18.66 14.81
C PHE A 251 -16.59 -20.16 15.07
N LEU A 252 -15.77 -20.60 16.02
CA LEU A 252 -15.76 -21.96 16.52
C LEU A 252 -16.39 -21.93 17.90
N GLU A 253 -17.40 -22.74 18.12
CA GLU A 253 -18.06 -22.87 19.43
C GLU A 253 -17.22 -23.74 20.36
N ASP A 254 -16.65 -24.80 19.80
CA ASP A 254 -15.73 -25.68 20.51
C ASP A 254 -14.33 -25.55 19.90
N PRO A 255 -13.41 -24.82 20.54
CA PRO A 255 -12.05 -24.72 20.05
C PRO A 255 -11.38 -26.09 20.11
N PRO A 256 -10.64 -26.50 19.06
CA PRO A 256 -9.95 -27.76 19.07
C PRO A 256 -8.93 -27.82 20.20
N VAL A 257 -9.01 -28.87 21.01
CA VAL A 257 -8.03 -29.16 22.04
C VAL A 257 -6.83 -29.79 21.37
N ASN A 258 -5.62 -29.26 21.63
CA ASN A 258 -4.40 -29.89 21.13
C ASN A 258 -4.11 -31.18 21.92
N SER A 259 -3.18 -31.99 21.43
CA SER A 259 -2.79 -33.27 22.07
C SER A 259 -2.23 -33.14 23.48
N ALA A 260 -1.89 -31.93 23.93
CA ALA A 260 -1.44 -31.61 25.28
C ALA A 260 -2.55 -31.10 26.19
N GLY A 261 -3.81 -31.11 25.74
CA GLY A 261 -4.96 -30.64 26.51
C GLY A 261 -5.09 -29.12 26.58
N SER A 262 -4.23 -28.37 25.92
CA SER A 262 -4.38 -26.91 25.79
C SER A 262 -5.29 -26.55 24.62
N VAL A 263 -6.15 -25.59 24.84
CA VAL A 263 -7.05 -25.07 23.81
C VAL A 263 -6.23 -24.25 22.82
N SER A 264 -6.11 -24.72 21.58
CA SER A 264 -5.55 -23.92 20.50
C SER A 264 -6.68 -23.21 19.77
N GLY A 265 -6.74 -21.88 19.87
CA GLY A 265 -7.58 -21.10 18.98
C GLY A 265 -7.08 -21.21 17.54
N LEU A 266 -7.94 -21.60 16.65
CA LEU A 266 -7.72 -21.57 15.20
C LEU A 266 -8.13 -20.22 14.64
#